data_44621da84429fda4f86e6dc01b2aaa3f
#
_entry.id   44621da84429fda4f86e6dc01b2aaa3f
#
_cell.length_a   1.000
_cell.length_b   1.000
_cell.length_c   1.000
_cell.angle_alpha   90.00
_cell.angle_beta   90.00
_cell.angle_gamma   90.00
#
_symmetry.space_group_name_H-M   'P 1'
#
loop_
_entity.id
_entity.type
_entity.pdbx_description
1 polymer ?
#
loop_
_entity_poly.entity_id
_entity_poly.type
_entity_poly.pdbx_seq_one_letter_code
_entity_poly.pdbx_strand_id
1 'polypeptide(L)'
;AFRFRLLQELLEPLMLLAKSIPVASFVILALIWIGSSGLSVFISFLVVFPILYVNTIAGLESTDPKLREMALVFHVSLPRRIRFIYLPALMPYLISSCKIALGMSWKSGIAAEVIGVPSHTIGENLYMAKIYLATPDIFAWTIVIILVSALFEKFFLQLIIWMKKKNEQYQPENGLRRAS
;
A
#
# COMPACT_ATOMS: atom_id res chain seq x y z
N ALA A 1 18.53 14.33 -8.37
CA ALA A 1 17.41 15.20 -7.96
C ALA A 1 16.51 15.55 -9.15
N PHE A 2 17.07 16.07 -10.27
CA PHE A 2 16.27 16.54 -11.44
C PHE A 2 15.45 15.43 -12.11
N ARG A 3 15.97 14.21 -12.25
CA ARG A 3 15.22 13.07 -12.83
C ARG A 3 14.01 12.65 -12.00
N PHE A 4 14.10 12.72 -10.69
CA PHE A 4 12.97 12.38 -9.81
C PHE A 4 11.86 13.43 -9.86
N ARG A 5 12.17 14.69 -10.04
CA ARG A 5 11.19 15.77 -10.08
C ARG A 5 10.33 15.72 -11.35
N LEU A 6 10.94 15.48 -12.50
CA LEU A 6 10.21 15.26 -13.76
C LEU A 6 9.28 14.05 -13.70
N LEU A 7 9.74 12.96 -13.09
CA LEU A 7 8.92 11.75 -12.92
C LEU A 7 7.75 12.01 -11.96
N GLN A 8 7.97 12.78 -10.91
CA GLN A 8 6.94 13.19 -9.96
C GLN A 8 5.88 14.09 -10.64
N GLU A 9 6.31 15.12 -11.37
CA GLU A 9 5.42 16.03 -12.10
C GLU A 9 4.58 15.33 -13.19
N LEU A 10 5.11 14.26 -13.81
CA LEU A 10 4.38 13.45 -14.78
C LEU A 10 3.40 12.46 -14.14
N LEU A 11 3.78 11.88 -12.99
CA LEU A 11 2.95 10.89 -12.30
C LEU A 11 1.87 11.51 -11.42
N GLU A 12 2.08 12.72 -10.93
CA GLU A 12 1.14 13.41 -10.05
C GLU A 12 -0.28 13.54 -10.64
N PRO A 13 -0.47 14.04 -11.87
CA PRO A 13 -1.80 14.10 -12.48
C PRO A 13 -2.40 12.71 -12.69
N LEU A 14 -1.59 11.70 -13.02
CA LEU A 14 -2.06 10.33 -13.16
C LEU A 14 -2.55 9.75 -11.83
N MET A 15 -1.85 10.04 -10.73
CA MET A 15 -2.27 9.63 -9.38
C MET A 15 -3.54 10.36 -8.92
N LEU A 16 -3.70 11.63 -9.27
CA LEU A 16 -4.92 12.39 -9.00
C LEU A 16 -6.11 11.79 -9.75
N LEU A 17 -5.94 11.48 -11.03
CA LEU A 17 -6.97 10.80 -11.83
C LEU A 17 -7.33 9.44 -11.21
N ALA A 18 -6.35 8.61 -10.89
CA ALA A 18 -6.59 7.29 -10.29
C ALA A 18 -7.37 7.36 -8.97
N LYS A 19 -7.15 8.39 -8.15
CA LYS A 19 -7.91 8.63 -6.91
C LYS A 19 -9.34 9.13 -7.15
N SER A 20 -9.56 9.83 -8.26
CA SER A 20 -10.85 10.47 -8.58
C SER A 20 -11.81 9.53 -9.31
N ILE A 21 -11.31 8.44 -9.89
CA ILE A 21 -12.13 7.50 -10.64
C ILE A 21 -13.05 6.71 -9.68
N PRO A 22 -14.37 6.70 -9.91
CA PRO A 22 -15.26 5.83 -9.15
C PRO A 22 -14.90 4.36 -9.36
N VAL A 23 -14.53 3.68 -8.28
CA VAL A 23 -14.06 2.27 -8.33
C VAL A 23 -15.06 1.38 -9.07
N ALA A 24 -16.38 1.55 -8.81
CA ALA A 24 -17.42 0.74 -9.44
C ALA A 24 -17.44 0.88 -10.98
N SER A 25 -17.32 2.09 -11.50
CA SER A 25 -17.26 2.31 -12.97
C SER A 25 -16.04 1.69 -13.60
N PHE A 26 -14.90 1.80 -12.90
CA PHE A 26 -13.63 1.26 -13.40
C PHE A 26 -13.59 -0.27 -13.35
N VAL A 27 -14.22 -0.88 -12.36
CA VAL A 27 -14.38 -2.34 -12.27
C VAL A 27 -15.08 -2.89 -13.52
N ILE A 28 -16.15 -2.22 -13.99
CA ILE A 28 -16.89 -2.65 -15.17
C ILE A 28 -16.01 -2.57 -16.43
N LEU A 29 -15.27 -1.47 -16.60
CA LEU A 29 -14.33 -1.33 -17.71
C LEU A 29 -13.21 -2.37 -17.67
N ALA A 30 -12.62 -2.58 -16.50
CA ALA A 30 -11.57 -3.57 -16.30
C ALA A 30 -12.06 -5.00 -16.54
N LEU A 31 -13.31 -5.31 -16.19
CA LEU A 31 -13.93 -6.61 -16.44
C LEU A 31 -13.97 -6.94 -17.92
N ILE A 32 -14.25 -5.95 -18.79
CA ILE A 32 -14.29 -6.14 -20.24
C ILE A 32 -12.88 -6.46 -20.80
N TRP A 33 -11.82 -5.86 -20.23
CA TRP A 33 -10.47 -6.01 -20.78
C TRP A 33 -9.69 -7.17 -20.17
N ILE A 34 -9.85 -7.43 -18.88
CA ILE A 34 -9.03 -8.39 -18.11
C ILE A 34 -9.80 -9.68 -17.83
N GLY A 35 -11.15 -9.61 -17.89
CA GLY A 35 -11.99 -10.73 -17.45
C GLY A 35 -12.12 -10.81 -15.92
N SER A 36 -12.93 -11.78 -15.46
CA SER A 36 -13.27 -11.90 -14.05
C SER A 36 -12.13 -12.41 -13.17
N SER A 37 -11.30 -13.32 -13.67
CA SER A 37 -10.28 -14.02 -12.88
C SER A 37 -9.13 -13.13 -12.35
N GLY A 38 -8.77 -12.07 -13.07
CA GLY A 38 -7.72 -11.13 -12.68
C GLY A 38 -8.22 -9.81 -12.07
N LEU A 39 -9.53 -9.61 -12.07
CA LEU A 39 -10.17 -8.33 -11.79
C LEU A 39 -9.90 -7.84 -10.36
N SER A 40 -10.05 -8.69 -9.37
CA SER A 40 -9.87 -8.36 -7.94
C SER A 40 -8.44 -7.90 -7.65
N VAL A 41 -7.43 -8.57 -8.20
CA VAL A 41 -6.02 -8.21 -8.05
C VAL A 41 -5.73 -6.87 -8.72
N PHE A 42 -6.21 -6.68 -9.94
CA PHE A 42 -6.01 -5.45 -10.71
C PHE A 42 -6.64 -4.23 -10.02
N ILE A 43 -7.88 -4.34 -9.57
CA ILE A 43 -8.59 -3.26 -8.87
C ILE A 43 -7.93 -2.94 -7.52
N SER A 44 -7.54 -3.97 -6.76
CA SER A 44 -6.80 -3.78 -5.51
C SER A 44 -5.48 -3.04 -5.75
N PHE A 45 -4.74 -3.40 -6.78
CA PHE A 45 -3.51 -2.72 -7.17
C PHE A 45 -3.77 -1.25 -7.54
N LEU A 46 -4.77 -0.99 -8.36
CA LEU A 46 -5.12 0.36 -8.81
C LEU A 46 -5.46 1.30 -7.63
N VAL A 47 -6.17 0.79 -6.63
CA VAL A 47 -6.55 1.55 -5.44
C VAL A 47 -5.36 1.77 -4.50
N VAL A 48 -4.54 0.74 -4.32
CA VAL A 48 -3.41 0.76 -3.37
C VAL A 48 -2.22 1.56 -3.89
N PHE A 49 -1.95 1.47 -5.19
CA PHE A 49 -0.78 2.10 -5.80
C PHE A 49 -0.69 3.61 -5.55
N PRO A 50 -1.75 4.43 -5.75
CA PRO A 50 -1.70 5.85 -5.44
C PRO A 50 -1.46 6.15 -3.95
N ILE A 51 -1.99 5.31 -3.06
CA ILE A 51 -1.81 5.47 -1.61
C ILE A 51 -0.33 5.30 -1.25
N LEU A 52 0.30 4.24 -1.74
CA LEU A 52 1.72 3.97 -1.50
C LEU A 52 2.60 5.02 -2.16
N TYR A 53 2.29 5.43 -3.39
CA TYR A 53 3.05 6.43 -4.13
C TYR A 53 3.11 7.76 -3.38
N VAL A 54 1.96 8.34 -3.03
CA VAL A 54 1.90 9.66 -2.36
C VAL A 54 2.63 9.64 -1.02
N ASN A 55 2.42 8.59 -0.21
CA ASN A 55 3.09 8.48 1.08
C ASN A 55 4.60 8.22 0.93
N THR A 56 5.04 7.54 -0.12
CA THR A 56 6.46 7.36 -0.43
C THR A 56 7.11 8.69 -0.77
N ILE A 57 6.47 9.51 -1.62
CA ILE A 57 6.97 10.85 -1.93
C ILE A 57 7.03 11.72 -0.68
N ALA A 58 5.96 11.78 0.11
CA ALA A 58 5.94 12.53 1.36
C ALA A 58 7.05 12.09 2.34
N GLY A 59 7.31 10.78 2.44
CA GLY A 59 8.40 10.24 3.24
C GLY A 59 9.79 10.63 2.73
N LEU A 60 9.98 10.70 1.42
CA LEU A 60 11.25 11.18 0.83
C LEU A 60 11.44 12.68 1.04
N GLU A 61 10.38 13.47 0.94
CA GLU A 61 10.39 14.93 1.16
C GLU A 61 10.62 15.30 2.63
N SER A 62 10.19 14.45 3.58
CA SER A 62 10.42 14.64 5.01
C SER A 62 11.88 14.47 5.43
N THR A 63 12.77 14.05 4.52
CA THR A 63 14.20 13.87 4.82
C THR A 63 14.86 15.21 5.11
N ASP A 64 15.57 15.32 6.25
CA ASP A 64 16.26 16.53 6.67
C ASP A 64 17.22 17.03 5.57
N PRO A 65 17.06 18.28 5.09
CA PRO A 65 17.94 18.89 4.10
C PRO A 65 19.41 18.88 4.52
N LYS A 66 19.70 19.10 5.80
CA LYS A 66 21.06 19.10 6.36
C LYS A 66 21.76 17.75 6.21
N LEU A 67 21.04 16.65 6.44
CA LEU A 67 21.57 15.31 6.21
C LEU A 67 21.85 15.04 4.74
N ARG A 68 21.04 15.58 3.82
CA ARG A 68 21.28 15.47 2.38
C ARG A 68 22.50 16.24 1.94
N GLU A 69 22.66 17.48 2.43
CA GLU A 69 23.82 18.34 2.16
C GLU A 69 25.11 17.71 2.72
N MET A 70 25.08 17.25 3.98
CA MET A 70 26.20 16.52 4.58
C MET A 70 26.62 15.31 3.72
N ALA A 71 25.66 14.51 3.27
CA ALA A 71 25.94 13.35 2.44
C ALA A 71 26.53 13.72 1.05
N LEU A 72 26.24 14.91 0.54
CA LEU A 72 26.85 15.44 -0.69
C LEU A 72 28.28 15.89 -0.44
N VAL A 73 28.53 16.67 0.60
CA VAL A 73 29.86 17.18 0.97
C VAL A 73 30.84 16.04 1.24
N PHE A 74 30.41 15.01 1.98
CA PHE A 74 31.24 13.85 2.29
C PHE A 74 31.24 12.77 1.21
N HIS A 75 30.71 13.04 0.03
CA HIS A 75 30.66 12.11 -1.11
C HIS A 75 30.13 10.71 -0.74
N VAL A 76 29.15 10.64 0.18
CA VAL A 76 28.55 9.38 0.60
C VAL A 76 27.93 8.68 -0.61
N SER A 77 28.26 7.40 -0.84
CA SER A 77 27.74 6.63 -1.97
C SER A 77 26.23 6.48 -1.93
N LEU A 78 25.56 6.42 -3.09
CA LEU A 78 24.12 6.32 -3.25
C LEU A 78 23.48 5.17 -2.42
N PRO A 79 24.02 3.93 -2.40
CA PRO A 79 23.46 2.86 -1.58
C PRO A 79 23.48 3.18 -0.08
N ARG A 80 24.53 3.84 0.39
CA ARG A 80 24.60 4.27 1.80
C ARG A 80 23.61 5.36 2.12
N ARG A 81 23.42 6.35 1.22
CA ARG A 81 22.38 7.40 1.39
C ARG A 81 20.99 6.79 1.47
N ILE A 82 20.67 5.85 0.57
CA ILE A 82 19.35 5.16 0.59
C ILE A 82 19.17 4.45 1.92
N ARG A 83 20.15 3.68 2.36
CA ARG A 83 20.03 2.84 3.56
C ARG A 83 20.00 3.63 4.87
N PHE A 84 20.80 4.69 5.00
CA PHE A 84 21.00 5.39 6.28
C PHE A 84 20.29 6.74 6.39
N ILE A 85 19.87 7.34 5.29
CA ILE A 85 19.18 8.65 5.29
C ILE A 85 17.75 8.48 4.82
N TYR A 86 17.54 7.98 3.60
CA TYR A 86 16.19 7.94 3.01
C TYR A 86 15.32 6.86 3.62
N LEU A 87 15.83 5.65 3.80
CA LEU A 87 15.05 4.53 4.31
C LEU A 87 14.51 4.76 5.74
N PRO A 88 15.30 5.28 6.71
CA PRO A 88 14.78 5.61 8.04
C PRO A 88 13.70 6.71 8.01
N ALA A 89 13.87 7.74 7.19
CA ALA A 89 12.88 8.80 7.04
C ALA A 89 11.57 8.29 6.38
N LEU A 90 11.69 7.37 5.42
CA LEU A 90 10.58 6.80 4.68
C LEU A 90 9.77 5.77 5.50
N MET A 91 10.42 5.03 6.40
CA MET A 91 9.79 3.90 7.12
C MET A 91 8.49 4.26 7.87
N PRO A 92 8.36 5.38 8.61
CA PRO A 92 7.10 5.74 9.26
C PRO A 92 5.95 5.93 8.27
N TYR A 93 6.24 6.56 7.13
CA TYR A 93 5.26 6.81 6.06
C TYR A 93 4.85 5.50 5.37
N LEU A 94 5.80 4.59 5.10
CA LEU A 94 5.49 3.28 4.54
C LEU A 94 4.62 2.44 5.48
N ILE A 95 4.93 2.40 6.77
CA ILE A 95 4.13 1.65 7.73
C ILE A 95 2.70 2.22 7.80
N SER A 96 2.57 3.54 7.84
CA SER A 96 1.26 4.20 7.87
C SER A 96 0.47 3.92 6.58
N SER A 97 1.10 4.05 5.42
CA SER A 97 0.45 3.79 4.14
C SER A 97 0.09 2.32 3.94
N CYS A 98 0.92 1.38 4.41
CA CYS A 98 0.58 -0.04 4.36
C CYS A 98 -0.66 -0.38 5.18
N LYS A 99 -0.85 0.24 6.35
CA LYS A 99 -2.08 0.06 7.15
C LYS A 99 -3.33 0.45 6.36
N ILE A 100 -3.30 1.63 5.74
CA ILE A 100 -4.42 2.12 4.92
C ILE A 100 -4.61 1.25 3.68
N ALA A 101 -3.52 0.93 2.99
CA ALA A 101 -3.50 0.17 1.77
C ALA A 101 -4.07 -1.25 1.94
N LEU A 102 -3.72 -1.94 3.04
CA LEU A 102 -4.23 -3.28 3.35
C LEU A 102 -5.75 -3.26 3.50
N GLY A 103 -6.30 -2.35 4.31
CA GLY A 103 -7.75 -2.24 4.49
C GLY A 103 -8.48 -1.87 3.19
N MET A 104 -7.89 -0.98 2.37
CA MET A 104 -8.48 -0.58 1.10
C MET A 104 -8.39 -1.69 0.05
N SER A 105 -7.31 -2.48 0.00
CA SER A 105 -7.16 -3.57 -0.96
C SER A 105 -8.24 -4.64 -0.77
N TRP A 106 -8.54 -5.03 0.48
CA TRP A 106 -9.62 -5.96 0.78
C TRP A 106 -10.98 -5.44 0.34
N LYS A 107 -11.31 -4.20 0.68
CA LYS A 107 -12.59 -3.60 0.31
C LYS A 107 -12.77 -3.51 -1.20
N SER A 108 -11.75 -3.04 -1.91
CA SER A 108 -11.81 -2.89 -3.37
C SER A 108 -11.77 -4.25 -4.08
N GLY A 109 -10.99 -5.21 -3.59
CA GLY A 109 -10.90 -6.55 -4.15
C GLY A 109 -12.22 -7.30 -4.05
N ILE A 110 -12.87 -7.31 -2.88
CA ILE A 110 -14.17 -7.96 -2.71
C ILE A 110 -15.26 -7.24 -3.49
N ALA A 111 -15.25 -5.90 -3.55
CA ALA A 111 -16.19 -5.16 -4.39
C ALA A 111 -16.04 -5.54 -5.88
N ALA A 112 -14.80 -5.73 -6.35
CA ALA A 112 -14.53 -6.20 -7.70
C ALA A 112 -15.01 -7.65 -7.92
N GLU A 113 -14.84 -8.53 -6.94
CA GLU A 113 -15.35 -9.91 -7.00
C GLU A 113 -16.88 -9.97 -7.06
N VAL A 114 -17.58 -9.13 -6.28
CA VAL A 114 -19.05 -9.06 -6.30
C VAL A 114 -19.58 -8.59 -7.65
N ILE A 115 -18.84 -7.72 -8.36
CA ILE A 115 -19.23 -7.23 -9.68
C ILE A 115 -18.82 -8.21 -10.78
N GLY A 116 -17.59 -8.74 -10.70
CA GLY A 116 -17.02 -9.61 -11.72
C GLY A 116 -17.39 -11.09 -11.58
N VAL A 117 -17.93 -11.48 -10.42
CA VAL A 117 -18.37 -12.84 -10.08
C VAL A 117 -17.39 -13.94 -10.54
N PRO A 118 -16.09 -13.86 -10.17
CA PRO A 118 -15.15 -14.92 -10.49
C PRO A 118 -15.45 -16.15 -9.64
N SER A 119 -15.32 -17.35 -10.25
CA SER A 119 -15.65 -18.61 -9.56
C SER A 119 -14.79 -18.86 -8.34
N HIS A 120 -15.38 -19.47 -7.32
CA HIS A 120 -14.73 -19.88 -6.06
C HIS A 120 -14.17 -18.71 -5.23
N THR A 121 -14.84 -17.56 -5.24
CA THR A 121 -14.47 -16.38 -4.44
C THR A 121 -15.50 -16.04 -3.37
N ILE A 122 -15.08 -15.23 -2.41
CA ILE A 122 -16.00 -14.71 -1.37
C ILE A 122 -17.03 -13.77 -2.02
N GLY A 123 -16.61 -12.98 -3.02
CA GLY A 123 -17.51 -12.07 -3.74
C GLY A 123 -18.59 -12.81 -4.53
N GLU A 124 -18.28 -13.99 -5.11
CA GLU A 124 -19.27 -14.85 -5.77
C GLU A 124 -20.35 -15.30 -4.77
N ASN A 125 -19.94 -15.83 -3.59
CA ASN A 125 -20.86 -16.29 -2.57
C ASN A 125 -21.78 -15.15 -2.08
N LEU A 126 -21.23 -13.96 -1.93
CA LEU A 126 -21.99 -12.77 -1.54
C LEU A 126 -22.98 -12.36 -2.64
N TYR A 127 -22.58 -12.44 -3.91
CA TYR A 127 -23.45 -12.18 -5.05
C TYR A 127 -24.57 -13.20 -5.14
N MET A 128 -24.29 -14.50 -4.97
CA MET A 128 -25.31 -15.56 -4.97
C MET A 128 -26.30 -15.39 -3.81
N ALA A 129 -25.82 -15.10 -2.61
CA ALA A 129 -26.69 -14.80 -1.46
C ALA A 129 -27.65 -13.61 -1.74
N LYS A 130 -27.18 -12.60 -2.47
CA LYS A 130 -28.00 -11.48 -2.94
C LYS A 130 -29.07 -11.95 -3.94
N ILE A 131 -28.71 -12.78 -4.93
CA ILE A 131 -29.65 -13.28 -5.96
C ILE A 131 -30.75 -14.14 -5.33
N TYR A 132 -30.39 -14.99 -4.37
CA TYR A 132 -31.35 -15.84 -3.67
C TYR A 132 -32.09 -15.13 -2.50
N LEU A 133 -31.84 -13.83 -2.28
CA LEU A 133 -32.40 -13.05 -1.17
C LEU A 133 -32.14 -13.68 0.21
N ALA A 134 -31.04 -14.43 0.31
CA ALA A 134 -30.62 -15.09 1.54
C ALA A 134 -29.89 -14.10 2.47
N THR A 135 -30.67 -13.21 3.09
CA THR A 135 -30.14 -12.15 3.97
C THR A 135 -29.20 -12.68 5.08
N PRO A 136 -29.52 -13.83 5.77
CA PRO A 136 -28.59 -14.40 6.76
C PRO A 136 -27.21 -14.72 6.19
N ASP A 137 -27.13 -15.22 4.95
CA ASP A 137 -25.87 -15.59 4.31
C ASP A 137 -25.05 -14.35 3.96
N ILE A 138 -25.70 -13.25 3.57
CA ILE A 138 -25.03 -11.97 3.33
C ILE A 138 -24.34 -11.49 4.63
N PHE A 139 -25.03 -11.55 5.77
CA PHE A 139 -24.42 -11.19 7.05
C PHE A 139 -23.30 -12.13 7.44
N ALA A 140 -23.48 -13.45 7.27
CA ALA A 140 -22.44 -14.43 7.56
C ALA A 140 -21.17 -14.18 6.75
N TRP A 141 -21.28 -14.00 5.43
CA TRP A 141 -20.14 -13.70 4.58
C TRP A 141 -19.50 -12.34 4.92
N THR A 142 -20.29 -11.34 5.28
CA THR A 142 -19.75 -10.04 5.74
C THR A 142 -18.91 -10.20 7.01
N ILE A 143 -19.34 -11.00 7.97
CA ILE A 143 -18.57 -11.30 9.18
C ILE A 143 -17.26 -12.02 8.81
N VAL A 144 -17.33 -13.01 7.94
CA VAL A 144 -16.14 -13.74 7.44
C VAL A 144 -15.13 -12.78 6.83
N ILE A 145 -15.59 -11.86 5.96
CA ILE A 145 -14.73 -10.84 5.34
C ILE A 145 -14.04 -9.98 6.40
N ILE A 146 -14.79 -9.49 7.38
CA ILE A 146 -14.25 -8.65 8.46
C ILE A 146 -13.18 -9.42 9.24
N LEU A 147 -13.45 -10.66 9.63
CA LEU A 147 -12.51 -11.48 10.39
C LEU A 147 -11.23 -11.80 9.60
N VAL A 148 -11.38 -12.24 8.35
CA VAL A 148 -10.25 -12.59 7.49
C VAL A 148 -9.40 -11.36 7.19
N SER A 149 -10.02 -10.22 6.85
CA SER A 149 -9.28 -8.98 6.60
C SER A 149 -8.53 -8.48 7.83
N ALA A 150 -9.15 -8.54 9.02
CA ALA A 150 -8.52 -8.12 10.27
C ALA A 150 -7.34 -9.03 10.67
N LEU A 151 -7.49 -10.35 10.49
CA LEU A 151 -6.41 -11.30 10.73
C LEU A 151 -5.23 -11.07 9.79
N PHE A 152 -5.52 -10.90 8.50
CA PHE A 152 -4.50 -10.65 7.49
C PHE A 152 -3.77 -9.33 7.72
N GLU A 153 -4.51 -8.25 8.01
CA GLU A 153 -3.94 -6.95 8.34
C GLU A 153 -3.02 -7.04 9.56
N LYS A 154 -3.47 -7.68 10.64
CA LYS A 154 -2.68 -7.86 11.87
C LYS A 154 -1.40 -8.65 11.60
N PHE A 155 -1.50 -9.75 10.85
CA PHE A 155 -0.35 -10.58 10.49
C PHE A 155 0.67 -9.80 9.66
N PHE A 156 0.20 -9.08 8.64
CA PHE A 156 1.07 -8.33 7.72
C PHE A 156 1.76 -7.16 8.42
N LEU A 157 1.03 -6.45 9.30
CA LEU A 157 1.62 -5.37 10.10
C LEU A 157 2.66 -5.88 11.09
N GLN A 158 2.43 -7.02 11.73
CA GLN A 158 3.44 -7.64 12.60
C GLN A 158 4.71 -7.99 11.81
N LEU A 159 4.56 -8.50 10.59
CA LEU A 159 5.69 -8.81 9.72
C LEU A 159 6.50 -7.55 9.37
N ILE A 160 5.83 -6.45 9.02
CA ILE A 160 6.50 -5.16 8.71
C ILE A 160 7.23 -4.62 9.94
N ILE A 161 6.61 -4.64 11.11
CA ILE A 161 7.21 -4.17 12.37
C ILE A 161 8.41 -5.04 12.75
N TRP A 162 8.31 -6.35 12.58
CA TRP A 162 9.40 -7.28 12.82
C TRP A 162 10.60 -7.00 11.90
N MET A 163 10.35 -6.77 10.62
CA MET A 163 11.41 -6.38 9.66
C MET A 163 12.08 -5.05 10.04
N LYS A 164 11.28 -4.07 10.50
CA LYS A 164 11.80 -2.79 11.00
C LYS A 164 12.73 -3.00 12.19
N LYS A 165 12.30 -3.75 13.20
CA LYS A 165 13.07 -4.02 14.42
C LYS A 165 14.39 -4.74 14.14
N LYS A 166 14.39 -5.69 13.19
CA LYS A 166 15.60 -6.37 12.74
C LYS A 166 16.59 -5.42 12.06
N ASN A 167 16.09 -4.43 11.35
CA ASN A 167 16.94 -3.43 10.68
C ASN A 167 17.53 -2.40 11.65
N GLU A 168 16.81 -2.07 12.74
CA GLU A 168 17.28 -1.17 13.81
C GLU A 168 18.36 -1.82 14.69
N GLN A 169 18.30 -3.13 14.91
CA GLN A 169 19.34 -3.87 15.62
C GLN A 169 20.69 -3.92 14.87
N TYR A 170 20.68 -3.63 13.57
CA TYR A 170 21.89 -3.56 12.75
C TYR A 170 22.52 -2.16 12.69
N GLN A 171 21.93 -1.17 13.40
CA GLN A 171 22.60 0.09 13.69
C GLN A 171 23.42 -0.13 14.97
N PRO A 172 24.75 -0.28 14.91
CA PRO A 172 25.57 -0.31 16.12
C PRO A 172 25.35 1.01 16.83
N GLU A 173 25.02 0.97 18.12
CA GLU A 173 25.12 2.10 19.04
C GLU A 173 26.59 2.56 19.09
N ASN A 174 27.03 3.23 18.05
CA ASN A 174 28.37 3.74 17.96
C ASN A 174 28.51 5.08 18.67
N GLY A 175 28.95 4.99 19.91
CA GLY A 175 30.11 5.79 20.29
C GLY A 175 29.90 7.25 20.70
N LEU A 176 28.67 7.74 20.97
CA LEU A 176 28.50 9.11 21.49
C LEU A 176 28.15 9.21 23.00
N ARG A 177 28.15 8.08 23.72
CA ARG A 177 28.00 8.05 25.17
C ARG A 177 29.31 7.78 25.96
N ARG A 178 30.48 7.97 25.36
CA ARG A 178 31.77 7.85 26.07
C ARG A 178 32.64 9.11 25.96
N ALA A 179 32.02 10.27 25.96
CA ALA A 179 32.73 11.54 26.08
C ALA A 179 31.86 12.54 26.88
N SER A 180 31.56 12.18 28.09
CA SER A 180 31.16 13.11 29.15
C SER A 180 31.71 12.60 30.48
#